data_239dcc15600054ea74fdd4aac5ca1d4e
#
_entry.id   239dcc15600054ea74fdd4aac5ca1d4e
#
_cell.length_a   1.000
_cell.length_b   1.000
_cell.length_c   1.000
_cell.angle_alpha   90.00
_cell.angle_beta   90.00
_cell.angle_gamma   90.00
#
_symmetry.space_group_name_H-M   'P 1'
#
loop_
_entity.id
_entity.type
_entity.pdbx_description
1 polymer ?
#
loop_
_entity_poly.entity_id
_entity_poly.type
_entity_poly.pdbx_seq_one_letter_code
_entity_poly.pdbx_strand_id
1 'polypeptide(L)'
;MAETPWQLEMFNRSIKKRKKVQALLKFVGPGQDKTCLLLTCGDNTGAMNYYFIRQGGNWFHADLQDENLASLRELTAGRLVQLDERGACYKPALFDLIVVLDVLEHIRTDVVFLQRLQALLRPDGRILVTVPNAGAKLTANYLRNWLGMTPDQYGHVRGGYTPAELNATLQQAGYLVLRDGGYSRIVTELIELVINFVYVKLMNKGNAEHKEGVIAPTSNQDLKKHGLSYKLFSLLSPVLWAISQLDEIIFWGGRYATISEAIKQP
;
A
#
# COMPACT_ATOMS: atom_id res chain seq x y z
N MET A 1 13.47 -26.14 10.20
CA MET A 1 12.41 -25.12 10.02
C MET A 1 12.82 -24.27 8.82
N ALA A 2 11.97 -24.10 7.82
CA ALA A 2 12.27 -23.21 6.69
C ALA A 2 12.47 -21.78 7.21
N GLU A 3 13.52 -21.12 6.73
CA GLU A 3 13.85 -19.74 7.12
C GLU A 3 12.74 -18.82 6.59
N THR A 4 12.23 -17.92 7.45
CA THR A 4 11.19 -16.98 7.03
C THR A 4 11.75 -16.08 5.92
N PRO A 5 11.06 -15.93 4.79
CA PRO A 5 11.52 -15.03 3.73
C PRO A 5 11.76 -13.62 4.25
N TRP A 6 12.87 -13.01 3.84
CA TRP A 6 13.28 -11.68 4.32
C TRP A 6 12.21 -10.60 4.10
N GLN A 7 11.44 -10.71 3.02
CA GLN A 7 10.35 -9.78 2.70
C GLN A 7 9.26 -9.81 3.80
N LEU A 8 8.90 -11.00 4.28
CA LEU A 8 7.92 -11.16 5.36
C LEU A 8 8.48 -10.69 6.69
N GLU A 9 9.76 -10.93 6.95
CA GLU A 9 10.42 -10.43 8.16
C GLU A 9 10.40 -8.90 8.22
N MET A 10 10.78 -8.24 7.14
CA MET A 10 10.73 -6.78 7.02
C MET A 10 9.31 -6.23 7.15
N PHE A 11 8.36 -6.86 6.45
CA PHE A 11 6.95 -6.47 6.52
C PHE A 11 6.41 -6.54 7.95
N ASN A 12 6.68 -7.63 8.66
CA ASN A 12 6.20 -7.84 10.02
C ASN A 12 6.77 -6.84 11.05
N ARG A 13 7.87 -6.16 10.71
CA ARG A 13 8.45 -5.11 11.54
C ARG A 13 7.94 -3.71 11.20
N SER A 14 7.43 -3.50 10.00
CA SER A 14 6.83 -2.23 9.61
C SER A 14 5.43 -2.06 10.23
N ILE A 15 5.31 -1.10 11.12
CA ILE A 15 4.05 -0.80 11.83
C ILE A 15 2.97 -0.39 10.84
N LYS A 16 3.29 0.52 9.93
CA LYS A 16 2.34 1.05 8.93
C LYS A 16 1.88 -0.04 7.97
N LYS A 17 2.80 -0.89 7.45
CA LYS A 17 2.45 -2.00 6.56
C LYS A 17 1.56 -3.04 7.25
N ARG A 18 1.81 -3.33 8.53
CA ARG A 18 0.95 -4.21 9.35
C ARG A 18 -0.44 -3.62 9.54
N LYS A 19 -0.56 -2.35 9.93
CA LYS A 19 -1.86 -1.67 10.07
C LYS A 19 -2.61 -1.62 8.72
N LYS A 20 -1.91 -1.38 7.62
CA LYS A 20 -2.47 -1.39 6.27
C LYS A 20 -3.11 -2.75 5.95
N VAL A 21 -2.36 -3.85 6.07
CA VAL A 21 -2.91 -5.18 5.77
C VAL A 21 -4.06 -5.54 6.70
N GLN A 22 -3.95 -5.26 7.99
CA GLN A 22 -5.04 -5.52 8.94
C GLN A 22 -6.32 -4.76 8.61
N ALA A 23 -6.21 -3.49 8.22
CA ALA A 23 -7.35 -2.71 7.79
C ALA A 23 -7.97 -3.27 6.50
N LEU A 24 -7.15 -3.55 5.49
CA LEU A 24 -7.61 -4.06 4.20
C LEU A 24 -8.27 -5.44 4.30
N LEU A 25 -7.71 -6.35 5.10
CA LEU A 25 -8.29 -7.68 5.29
C LEU A 25 -9.70 -7.66 5.90
N LYS A 26 -10.04 -6.62 6.70
CA LYS A 26 -11.42 -6.42 7.20
C LYS A 26 -12.42 -6.11 6.06
N PHE A 27 -11.94 -5.50 4.97
CA PHE A 27 -12.74 -5.24 3.78
C PHE A 27 -12.78 -6.44 2.84
N VAL A 28 -11.65 -7.09 2.63
CA VAL A 28 -11.56 -8.24 1.71
C VAL A 28 -12.43 -9.39 2.18
N GLY A 29 -12.37 -9.72 3.46
CA GLY A 29 -13.07 -10.88 4.02
C GLY A 29 -12.55 -12.22 3.47
N PRO A 30 -13.28 -13.32 3.69
CA PRO A 30 -12.92 -14.64 3.14
C PRO A 30 -12.94 -14.61 1.61
N GLY A 31 -11.89 -15.14 0.99
CA GLY A 31 -11.72 -15.13 -0.46
C GLY A 31 -12.04 -16.45 -1.15
N GLN A 32 -12.58 -17.46 -0.44
CA GLN A 32 -12.89 -18.77 -1.00
C GLN A 32 -13.76 -18.61 -2.25
N ASP A 33 -13.40 -19.34 -3.31
CA ASP A 33 -14.10 -19.38 -4.61
C ASP A 33 -14.14 -18.05 -5.40
N LYS A 34 -13.41 -17.02 -4.95
CA LYS A 34 -13.34 -15.73 -5.63
C LYS A 34 -12.11 -15.63 -6.53
N THR A 35 -12.28 -14.98 -7.68
CA THR A 35 -11.16 -14.55 -8.53
C THR A 35 -10.86 -13.10 -8.22
N CYS A 36 -9.64 -12.85 -7.74
CA CYS A 36 -9.24 -11.56 -7.22
C CYS A 36 -8.04 -11.00 -7.98
N LEU A 37 -7.97 -9.69 -8.12
CA LEU A 37 -6.80 -8.97 -8.63
C LEU A 37 -6.25 -8.06 -7.53
N LEU A 38 -4.96 -8.16 -7.26
CA LEU A 38 -4.23 -7.20 -6.45
C LEU A 38 -3.33 -6.37 -7.37
N LEU A 39 -3.56 -5.07 -7.38
CA LEU A 39 -2.84 -4.09 -8.19
C LEU A 39 -2.03 -3.18 -7.29
N THR A 40 -0.74 -3.03 -7.59
CA THR A 40 0.24 -2.23 -6.86
C THR A 40 1.06 -1.35 -7.81
N CYS A 41 1.81 -0.40 -7.26
CA CYS A 41 2.71 0.46 -8.01
C CYS A 41 4.05 0.61 -7.26
N GLY A 42 5.03 -0.21 -7.60
CA GLY A 42 6.44 -0.05 -7.27
C GLY A 42 6.90 -0.39 -5.84
N ASP A 43 6.16 -0.14 -4.77
CA ASP A 43 6.58 -0.42 -3.38
C ASP A 43 6.03 -1.75 -2.85
N ASN A 44 6.23 -2.82 -3.63
CA ASN A 44 5.71 -4.12 -3.23
C ASN A 44 6.74 -5.24 -3.38
N THR A 45 7.30 -5.70 -2.26
CA THR A 45 8.22 -6.84 -2.21
C THR A 45 7.53 -8.21 -2.24
N GLY A 46 6.20 -8.25 -2.45
CA GLY A 46 5.39 -9.48 -2.43
C GLY A 46 4.81 -9.84 -1.07
N ALA A 47 5.25 -9.21 0.02
CA ALA A 47 4.74 -9.52 1.35
C ALA A 47 3.25 -9.22 1.50
N MET A 48 2.76 -8.13 0.91
CA MET A 48 1.33 -7.80 0.91
C MET A 48 0.53 -8.88 0.18
N ASN A 49 0.98 -9.29 -1.00
CA ASN A 49 0.36 -10.35 -1.80
C ASN A 49 0.26 -11.66 -1.03
N TYR A 50 1.31 -12.04 -0.29
CA TYR A 50 1.32 -13.22 0.57
C TYR A 50 0.16 -13.22 1.57
N TYR A 51 -0.12 -12.09 2.23
CA TYR A 51 -1.22 -11.99 3.19
C TYR A 51 -2.59 -12.06 2.52
N PHE A 52 -2.75 -11.52 1.32
CA PHE A 52 -4.00 -11.62 0.56
C PHE A 52 -4.28 -13.04 0.08
N ILE A 53 -3.26 -13.74 -0.45
CA ILE A 53 -3.37 -15.15 -0.88
C ILE A 53 -3.86 -16.02 0.27
N ARG A 54 -3.42 -15.78 1.49
CA ARG A 54 -3.84 -16.55 2.67
C ARG A 54 -5.31 -16.38 3.09
N GLN A 55 -6.02 -15.40 2.51
CA GLN A 55 -7.48 -15.29 2.67
C GLN A 55 -8.24 -16.32 1.82
N GLY A 56 -7.54 -17.11 1.02
CA GLY A 56 -8.13 -18.01 0.04
C GLY A 56 -8.50 -17.29 -1.26
N GLY A 57 -9.00 -18.04 -2.23
CA GLY A 57 -9.35 -17.54 -3.55
C GLY A 57 -8.21 -17.64 -4.57
N ASN A 58 -8.56 -17.27 -5.79
CA ASN A 58 -7.66 -17.30 -6.94
C ASN A 58 -7.13 -15.88 -7.22
N TRP A 59 -5.92 -15.59 -6.74
CA TRP A 59 -5.33 -14.27 -6.83
C TRP A 59 -4.47 -14.09 -8.08
N PHE A 60 -4.75 -13.02 -8.79
CA PHE A 60 -3.90 -12.44 -9.82
C PHE A 60 -3.18 -11.23 -9.22
N HIS A 61 -1.95 -11.00 -9.64
CA HIS A 61 -1.12 -9.92 -9.16
C HIS A 61 -0.66 -9.08 -10.33
N ALA A 62 -0.78 -7.77 -10.21
CA ALA A 62 -0.26 -6.85 -11.20
C ALA A 62 0.48 -5.69 -10.53
N ASP A 63 1.54 -5.22 -11.17
CA ASP A 63 2.25 -4.02 -10.76
C ASP A 63 2.42 -3.11 -11.98
N LEU A 64 2.36 -1.79 -11.78
CA LEU A 64 2.57 -0.82 -12.83
C LEU A 64 4.06 -0.61 -13.15
N GLN A 65 4.94 -1.04 -12.23
CA GLN A 65 6.39 -0.95 -12.40
C GLN A 65 6.99 -2.35 -12.44
N ASP A 66 7.94 -2.58 -13.32
CA ASP A 66 8.59 -3.88 -13.51
C ASP A 66 9.70 -4.19 -12.48
N GLU A 67 10.23 -3.18 -11.82
CA GLU A 67 11.38 -3.29 -10.92
C GLU A 67 11.17 -4.29 -9.76
N ASN A 68 9.94 -4.47 -9.28
CA ASN A 68 9.61 -5.34 -8.16
C ASN A 68 9.04 -6.71 -8.57
N LEU A 69 8.84 -6.96 -9.85
CA LEU A 69 8.23 -8.21 -10.33
C LEU A 69 9.05 -9.46 -9.93
N ALA A 70 10.37 -9.34 -9.85
CA ALA A 70 11.23 -10.44 -9.40
C ALA A 70 10.98 -10.82 -7.94
N SER A 71 10.96 -9.81 -7.03
CA SER A 71 10.67 -10.03 -5.60
C SER A 71 9.25 -10.55 -5.38
N LEU A 72 8.28 -10.10 -6.17
CA LEU A 72 6.91 -10.61 -6.14
C LEU A 72 6.86 -12.10 -6.48
N ARG A 73 7.61 -12.55 -7.48
CA ARG A 73 7.65 -13.96 -7.91
C ARG A 73 8.17 -14.90 -6.84
N GLU A 74 9.05 -14.44 -5.96
CA GLU A 74 9.59 -15.25 -4.87
C GLU A 74 8.51 -15.68 -3.86
N LEU A 75 7.53 -14.79 -3.59
CA LEU A 75 6.48 -15.01 -2.59
C LEU A 75 5.13 -15.41 -3.19
N THR A 76 4.92 -15.14 -4.47
CA THR A 76 3.64 -15.37 -5.15
C THR A 76 3.82 -16.39 -6.25
N ALA A 77 3.27 -17.60 -6.07
CA ALA A 77 3.29 -18.60 -7.12
C ALA A 77 2.42 -18.17 -8.31
N GLY A 78 3.04 -17.64 -9.34
CA GLY A 78 2.61 -17.91 -10.71
C GLY A 78 1.79 -16.93 -11.50
N ARG A 79 0.94 -16.03 -11.00
CA ARG A 79 0.04 -15.21 -11.85
C ARG A 79 0.35 -13.72 -11.78
N LEU A 80 1.58 -13.39 -12.04
CA LEU A 80 2.08 -12.03 -12.02
C LEU A 80 2.10 -11.46 -13.44
N VAL A 81 1.52 -10.27 -13.61
CA VAL A 81 1.49 -9.53 -14.87
C VAL A 81 1.93 -8.09 -14.60
N GLN A 82 2.79 -7.57 -15.46
CA GLN A 82 3.00 -6.12 -15.53
C GLN A 82 1.78 -5.51 -16.20
N LEU A 83 1.16 -4.54 -15.54
CA LEU A 83 0.03 -3.79 -16.07
C LEU A 83 0.50 -2.39 -16.41
N ASP A 84 0.20 -1.92 -17.61
CA ASP A 84 0.34 -0.51 -17.94
C ASP A 84 -0.90 0.28 -17.48
N GLU A 85 -0.82 1.61 -17.52
CA GLU A 85 -1.95 2.49 -17.21
C GLU A 85 -3.17 2.23 -18.11
N ARG A 86 -3.02 1.48 -19.21
CA ARG A 86 -4.10 1.13 -20.13
C ARG A 86 -4.94 -0.05 -19.65
N GLY A 87 -4.44 -0.83 -18.67
CA GLY A 87 -5.23 -1.85 -17.97
C GLY A 87 -5.64 -3.07 -18.79
N ALA A 88 -5.05 -3.30 -19.96
CA ALA A 88 -5.67 -4.11 -21.03
C ALA A 88 -5.33 -5.60 -21.03
N CYS A 89 -4.67 -6.16 -20.00
CA CYS A 89 -4.14 -7.53 -20.07
C CYS A 89 -5.15 -8.63 -19.71
N TYR A 90 -6.32 -8.31 -19.20
CA TYR A 90 -7.29 -9.29 -18.71
C TYR A 90 -8.60 -9.29 -19.51
N LYS A 91 -9.28 -10.45 -19.48
CA LYS A 91 -10.62 -10.56 -20.06
C LYS A 91 -11.61 -9.72 -19.27
N PRO A 92 -12.58 -9.09 -19.92
CA PRO A 92 -13.68 -8.42 -19.23
C PRO A 92 -14.44 -9.38 -18.30
N ALA A 93 -15.04 -8.83 -17.25
CA ALA A 93 -15.87 -9.56 -16.27
C ALA A 93 -15.20 -10.81 -15.66
N LEU A 94 -13.89 -10.69 -15.35
CA LEU A 94 -13.11 -11.80 -14.78
C LEU A 94 -13.11 -11.81 -13.25
N PHE A 95 -13.08 -10.63 -12.61
CA PHE A 95 -12.79 -10.52 -11.18
C PHE A 95 -14.02 -10.27 -10.32
N ASP A 96 -14.10 -10.98 -9.20
CA ASP A 96 -15.06 -10.74 -8.12
C ASP A 96 -14.60 -9.59 -7.21
N LEU A 97 -13.29 -9.40 -7.11
CA LEU A 97 -12.65 -8.36 -6.31
C LEU A 97 -11.40 -7.82 -7.01
N ILE A 98 -11.32 -6.51 -7.13
CA ILE A 98 -10.09 -5.81 -7.48
C ILE A 98 -9.64 -4.98 -6.28
N VAL A 99 -8.39 -5.16 -5.84
CA VAL A 99 -7.79 -4.39 -4.76
C VAL A 99 -6.69 -3.51 -5.37
N VAL A 100 -6.83 -2.21 -5.23
CA VAL A 100 -5.90 -1.19 -5.76
C VAL A 100 -5.17 -0.56 -4.58
N LEU A 101 -3.87 -0.84 -4.46
CA LEU A 101 -3.06 -0.43 -3.32
C LEU A 101 -2.10 0.69 -3.70
N ASP A 102 -2.41 1.91 -3.25
CA ASP A 102 -1.55 3.08 -3.43
C ASP A 102 -1.07 3.21 -4.89
N VAL A 103 -2.01 3.26 -5.80
CA VAL A 103 -1.78 3.31 -7.27
C VAL A 103 -2.27 4.63 -7.83
N LEU A 104 -3.45 5.11 -7.38
CA LEU A 104 -4.10 6.26 -8.02
C LEU A 104 -3.30 7.56 -7.90
N GLU A 105 -2.46 7.69 -6.86
CA GLU A 105 -1.55 8.83 -6.70
C GLU A 105 -0.46 8.90 -7.77
N HIS A 106 -0.22 7.80 -8.48
CA HIS A 106 0.73 7.71 -9.60
C HIS A 106 0.05 7.89 -10.97
N ILE A 107 -1.29 7.88 -11.02
CA ILE A 107 -2.07 7.92 -12.26
C ILE A 107 -2.60 9.34 -12.52
N ARG A 108 -2.29 9.90 -13.69
CA ARG A 108 -2.80 11.22 -14.09
C ARG A 108 -4.27 11.16 -14.50
N THR A 109 -4.67 10.10 -15.21
CA THR A 109 -6.03 9.86 -15.73
C THR A 109 -6.78 8.84 -14.89
N ASP A 110 -6.89 9.09 -13.59
CA ASP A 110 -7.45 8.20 -12.57
C ASP A 110 -8.87 7.73 -12.86
N VAL A 111 -9.76 8.63 -13.29
CA VAL A 111 -11.14 8.26 -13.67
C VAL A 111 -11.15 7.27 -14.84
N VAL A 112 -10.37 7.52 -15.88
CA VAL A 112 -10.27 6.61 -17.05
C VAL A 112 -9.67 5.26 -16.64
N PHE A 113 -8.66 5.28 -15.79
CA PHE A 113 -8.05 4.07 -15.24
C PHE A 113 -9.07 3.23 -14.45
N LEU A 114 -9.83 3.86 -13.55
CA LEU A 114 -10.91 3.21 -12.78
C LEU A 114 -12.01 2.65 -13.68
N GLN A 115 -12.42 3.36 -14.75
CA GLN A 115 -13.38 2.86 -15.74
C GLN A 115 -12.89 1.59 -16.42
N ARG A 116 -11.59 1.50 -16.74
CA ARG A 116 -11.01 0.29 -17.32
C ARG A 116 -11.02 -0.87 -16.31
N LEU A 117 -10.72 -0.62 -15.04
CA LEU A 117 -10.84 -1.63 -13.99
C LEU A 117 -12.28 -2.09 -13.80
N GLN A 118 -13.26 -1.18 -13.97
CA GLN A 118 -14.68 -1.52 -13.91
C GLN A 118 -15.06 -2.57 -14.97
N ALA A 119 -14.52 -2.48 -16.18
CA ALA A 119 -14.77 -3.46 -17.23
C ALA A 119 -14.24 -4.87 -16.88
N LEU A 120 -13.23 -4.96 -16.02
CA LEU A 120 -12.67 -6.24 -15.58
C LEU A 120 -13.48 -6.90 -14.45
N LEU A 121 -14.30 -6.15 -13.72
CA LEU A 121 -15.17 -6.67 -12.67
C LEU A 121 -16.36 -7.43 -13.25
N ARG A 122 -16.75 -8.51 -12.59
CA ARG A 122 -18.04 -9.16 -12.79
C ARG A 122 -19.18 -8.21 -12.46
N PRO A 123 -20.45 -8.52 -12.87
CA PRO A 123 -21.60 -7.68 -12.53
C PRO A 123 -21.69 -7.38 -11.03
N ASP A 124 -21.52 -8.39 -10.17
CA ASP A 124 -21.56 -8.27 -8.71
C ASP A 124 -20.16 -8.05 -8.09
N GLY A 125 -19.17 -7.78 -8.92
CA GLY A 125 -17.80 -7.57 -8.50
C GLY A 125 -17.63 -6.23 -7.79
N ARG A 126 -16.65 -6.17 -6.89
CA ARG A 126 -16.32 -4.96 -6.11
C ARG A 126 -14.88 -4.54 -6.26
N ILE A 127 -14.65 -3.26 -6.08
CA ILE A 127 -13.31 -2.66 -6.02
C ILE A 127 -13.03 -2.16 -4.61
N LEU A 128 -11.82 -2.36 -4.15
CA LEU A 128 -11.29 -1.82 -2.91
C LEU A 128 -10.08 -0.95 -3.27
N VAL A 129 -10.15 0.34 -2.96
CA VAL A 129 -9.08 1.29 -3.28
C VAL A 129 -8.51 1.86 -2.01
N THR A 130 -7.18 1.88 -1.88
CA THR A 130 -6.50 2.62 -0.84
C THR A 130 -5.51 3.60 -1.44
N VAL A 131 -5.43 4.77 -0.83
CA VAL A 131 -4.54 5.87 -1.21
C VAL A 131 -4.08 6.64 0.04
N PRO A 132 -2.94 7.32 -0.02
CA PRO A 132 -2.56 8.29 1.00
C PRO A 132 -3.64 9.37 1.14
N ASN A 133 -3.89 9.83 2.38
CA ASN A 133 -4.79 10.94 2.62
C ASN A 133 -4.05 12.27 2.53
N ALA A 134 -4.39 13.07 1.52
CA ALA A 134 -3.81 14.39 1.27
C ALA A 134 -4.43 15.52 2.13
N GLY A 135 -5.27 15.20 3.10
CA GLY A 135 -5.96 16.21 3.91
C GLY A 135 -5.00 17.21 4.57
N ALA A 136 -5.18 18.49 4.27
CA ALA A 136 -4.32 19.57 4.74
C ALA A 136 -4.24 19.73 6.28
N LYS A 137 -5.19 19.16 7.00
CA LYS A 137 -5.25 19.19 8.47
C LYS A 137 -4.45 18.09 9.16
N LEU A 138 -3.73 17.26 8.39
CA LEU A 138 -2.96 16.16 8.95
C LEU A 138 -1.58 16.66 9.39
N THR A 139 -1.38 16.79 10.69
CA THR A 139 -0.16 17.35 11.31
C THR A 139 1.13 16.67 10.84
N ALA A 140 1.11 15.35 10.68
CA ALA A 140 2.31 14.63 10.24
C ALA A 140 2.64 14.90 8.76
N ASN A 141 1.66 15.16 7.90
CA ASN A 141 1.91 15.58 6.52
C ASN A 141 2.59 16.94 6.47
N TYR A 142 2.13 17.90 7.31
CA TYR A 142 2.79 19.19 7.44
C TYR A 142 4.25 19.05 7.91
N LEU A 143 4.48 18.21 8.92
CA LEU A 143 5.81 17.97 9.47
C LEU A 143 6.74 17.26 8.47
N ARG A 144 6.24 16.32 7.67
CA ARG A 144 6.99 15.70 6.56
C ARG A 144 7.42 16.72 5.53
N ASN A 145 6.50 17.58 5.08
CA ASN A 145 6.81 18.63 4.10
C ASN A 145 7.86 19.59 4.65
N TRP A 146 7.76 19.96 5.93
CA TRP A 146 8.75 20.81 6.58
C TRP A 146 10.15 20.17 6.69
N LEU A 147 10.21 18.83 6.82
CA LEU A 147 11.45 18.05 6.81
C LEU A 147 11.98 17.77 5.41
N GLY A 148 11.32 18.25 4.35
CA GLY A 148 11.70 18.06 2.95
C GLY A 148 11.32 16.70 2.36
N MET A 149 10.47 15.92 3.05
CA MET A 149 9.98 14.62 2.59
C MET A 149 8.69 14.81 1.78
N THR A 150 8.84 15.34 0.56
CA THR A 150 7.70 15.70 -0.31
C THR A 150 7.19 14.52 -1.13
N PRO A 151 5.92 14.54 -1.59
CA PRO A 151 5.35 13.48 -2.43
C PRO A 151 6.11 13.23 -3.74
N ASP A 152 6.71 14.26 -4.32
CA ASP A 152 7.46 14.16 -5.58
C ASP A 152 8.65 13.18 -5.49
N GLN A 153 9.26 13.07 -4.29
CA GLN A 153 10.33 12.11 -4.03
C GLN A 153 9.89 10.65 -4.12
N TYR A 154 8.58 10.41 -4.14
CA TYR A 154 7.98 9.08 -4.23
C TYR A 154 7.37 8.80 -5.62
N GLY A 155 7.65 9.64 -6.62
CA GLY A 155 7.10 9.52 -7.96
C GLY A 155 5.58 9.74 -8.03
N HIS A 156 5.00 10.43 -7.02
CA HIS A 156 3.58 10.73 -6.98
C HIS A 156 3.27 11.92 -7.89
N VAL A 157 2.24 11.81 -8.73
CA VAL A 157 1.71 12.93 -9.50
C VAL A 157 0.80 13.84 -8.66
N ARG A 158 0.38 13.32 -7.47
CA ARG A 158 -0.39 14.05 -6.45
C ARG A 158 -0.11 13.50 -5.06
N GLY A 159 -0.30 14.28 -4.01
CA GLY A 159 -0.04 13.89 -2.63
C GLY A 159 -1.03 12.89 -2.02
N GLY A 160 -1.96 12.34 -2.80
CA GLY A 160 -3.03 11.45 -2.36
C GLY A 160 -4.42 12.04 -2.57
N TYR A 161 -5.43 11.54 -1.82
CA TYR A 161 -6.83 11.96 -1.90
C TYR A 161 -7.42 12.13 -0.51
N THR A 162 -8.24 13.14 -0.31
CA THR A 162 -9.17 13.13 0.81
C THR A 162 -10.25 12.05 0.59
N PRO A 163 -10.93 11.57 1.63
CA PRO A 163 -12.04 10.63 1.45
C PRO A 163 -13.11 11.11 0.47
N ALA A 164 -13.44 12.40 0.52
CA ALA A 164 -14.43 13.00 -0.37
C ALA A 164 -13.96 13.02 -1.84
N GLU A 165 -12.69 13.35 -2.09
CA GLU A 165 -12.12 13.33 -3.44
C GLU A 165 -12.06 11.92 -3.99
N LEU A 166 -11.62 10.91 -3.21
CA LEU A 166 -11.59 9.53 -3.66
C LEU A 166 -12.99 9.03 -4.03
N ASN A 167 -14.00 9.33 -3.18
CA ASN A 167 -15.37 8.93 -3.44
C ASN A 167 -15.94 9.63 -4.68
N ALA A 168 -15.66 10.91 -4.87
CA ALA A 168 -16.06 11.62 -6.08
C ALA A 168 -15.40 11.05 -7.34
N THR A 169 -14.13 10.69 -7.28
CA THR A 169 -13.40 10.06 -8.39
C THR A 169 -13.98 8.68 -8.74
N LEU A 170 -14.32 7.87 -7.73
CA LEU A 170 -15.00 6.58 -7.93
C LEU A 170 -16.38 6.77 -8.56
N GLN A 171 -17.17 7.73 -8.08
CA GLN A 171 -18.50 8.02 -8.65
C GLN A 171 -18.40 8.50 -10.09
N GLN A 172 -17.45 9.38 -10.44
CA GLN A 172 -17.20 9.80 -11.82
C GLN A 172 -16.79 8.65 -12.72
N ALA A 173 -16.13 7.64 -12.17
CA ALA A 173 -15.77 6.42 -12.89
C ALA A 173 -16.91 5.40 -13.00
N GLY A 174 -18.12 5.70 -12.49
CA GLY A 174 -19.29 4.84 -12.55
C GLY A 174 -19.38 3.81 -11.44
N TYR A 175 -18.78 4.09 -10.28
CA TYR A 175 -18.90 3.24 -9.10
C TYR A 175 -19.89 3.82 -8.08
N LEU A 176 -20.55 2.93 -7.34
CA LEU A 176 -21.29 3.25 -6.13
C LEU A 176 -20.46 2.88 -4.92
N VAL A 177 -20.07 3.88 -4.13
CA VAL A 177 -19.31 3.67 -2.89
C VAL A 177 -20.22 3.07 -1.82
N LEU A 178 -19.79 1.97 -1.23
CA LEU A 178 -20.55 1.23 -0.21
C LEU A 178 -20.12 1.64 1.21
N ARG A 179 -18.83 1.73 1.43
CA ARG A 179 -18.25 2.09 2.73
C ARG A 179 -16.84 2.60 2.62
N ASP A 180 -16.50 3.43 3.58
CA ASP A 180 -15.18 4.02 3.73
C ASP A 180 -14.48 3.54 4.98
N GLY A 181 -13.18 3.64 4.97
CA GLY A 181 -12.31 3.34 6.09
C GLY A 181 -10.97 4.02 5.96
N GLY A 182 -10.02 3.47 6.66
CA GLY A 182 -8.64 3.91 6.59
C GLY A 182 -7.84 3.37 7.75
N TYR A 183 -6.56 3.60 7.71
CA TYR A 183 -5.62 3.14 8.73
C TYR A 183 -4.62 4.25 9.03
N SER A 184 -3.78 4.00 10.06
CA SER A 184 -2.78 4.95 10.51
C SER A 184 -3.35 6.30 10.96
N ARG A 185 -3.09 6.66 12.19
CA ARG A 185 -3.40 7.96 12.77
C ARG A 185 -2.12 8.63 13.22
N ILE A 186 -2.23 9.69 13.99
CA ILE A 186 -1.12 10.55 14.37
C ILE A 186 0.02 9.79 15.06
N VAL A 187 -0.26 8.82 15.93
CA VAL A 187 0.78 8.09 16.67
C VAL A 187 1.61 7.23 15.73
N THR A 188 0.97 6.44 14.88
CA THR A 188 1.67 5.63 13.87
C THR A 188 2.51 6.52 12.94
N GLU A 189 1.96 7.63 12.47
CA GLU A 189 2.68 8.52 11.55
C GLU A 189 3.87 9.22 12.21
N LEU A 190 3.77 9.59 13.49
CA LEU A 190 4.91 10.13 14.24
C LEU A 190 6.00 9.07 14.43
N ILE A 191 5.63 7.82 14.74
CA ILE A 191 6.59 6.72 14.83
C ILE A 191 7.31 6.53 13.48
N GLU A 192 6.58 6.44 12.38
CA GLU A 192 7.14 6.29 11.03
C GLU A 192 8.03 7.50 10.67
N LEU A 193 7.62 8.71 11.03
CA LEU A 193 8.43 9.91 10.80
C LEU A 193 9.77 9.84 11.54
N VAL A 194 9.76 9.43 12.82
CA VAL A 194 10.98 9.27 13.62
C VAL A 194 11.87 8.17 13.02
N ILE A 195 11.31 7.03 12.66
CA ILE A 195 12.06 5.92 12.05
C ILE A 195 12.73 6.40 10.76
N ASN A 196 11.97 7.06 9.88
CA ASN A 196 12.48 7.55 8.59
C ASN A 196 13.55 8.63 8.79
N PHE A 197 13.34 9.54 9.74
CA PHE A 197 14.32 10.60 10.04
C PHE A 197 15.64 10.01 10.56
N VAL A 198 15.56 9.04 11.48
CA VAL A 198 16.73 8.34 12.02
C VAL A 198 17.43 7.58 10.88
N TYR A 199 16.67 6.88 10.03
CA TYR A 199 17.21 6.13 8.90
C TYR A 199 17.95 7.08 7.93
N VAL A 200 17.30 8.14 7.48
CA VAL A 200 17.88 9.10 6.52
C VAL A 200 19.09 9.83 7.09
N LYS A 201 19.02 10.33 8.33
CA LYS A 201 20.12 11.12 8.91
C LYS A 201 21.30 10.31 9.43
N LEU A 202 21.03 9.12 10.01
CA LEU A 202 22.10 8.34 10.66
C LEU A 202 22.74 7.32 9.73
N MET A 203 21.96 6.77 8.78
CA MET A 203 22.43 5.69 7.92
C MET A 203 22.91 6.17 6.55
N ASN A 204 22.50 7.37 6.10
CA ASN A 204 22.74 7.86 4.75
C ASN A 204 23.98 8.77 4.60
N LYS A 205 24.87 8.79 5.56
CA LYS A 205 26.08 9.62 5.51
C LYS A 205 27.14 9.23 4.46
N GLY A 206 26.89 8.23 3.62
CA GLY A 206 27.93 7.66 2.77
C GLY A 206 27.63 7.35 1.30
N ASN A 207 26.40 7.29 0.84
CA ASN A 207 26.11 6.90 -0.54
C ASN A 207 25.00 7.75 -1.15
N ALA A 208 25.37 8.54 -2.15
CA ALA A 208 24.51 9.46 -2.90
C ALA A 208 23.68 8.79 -4.03
N GLU A 209 23.53 7.48 -4.03
CA GLU A 209 22.69 6.76 -5.00
C GLU A 209 21.43 6.20 -4.33
N HIS A 210 20.57 7.10 -3.88
CA HIS A 210 19.20 6.72 -3.58
C HIS A 210 18.35 6.85 -4.85
N LYS A 211 17.83 5.72 -5.31
CA LYS A 211 16.66 5.77 -6.19
C LYS A 211 15.55 6.47 -5.41
N GLU A 212 15.04 7.55 -5.98
CA GLU A 212 13.93 8.32 -5.43
C GLU A 212 12.79 7.36 -5.04
N GLY A 213 12.30 7.47 -3.81
CA GLY A 213 11.11 6.74 -3.35
C GLY A 213 11.31 5.48 -2.52
N VAL A 214 12.54 4.97 -2.33
CA VAL A 214 12.75 3.73 -1.55
C VAL A 214 13.52 4.02 -0.25
N ILE A 215 12.81 4.02 0.87
CA ILE A 215 13.40 4.25 2.22
C ILE A 215 13.73 2.92 2.92
N ALA A 216 13.25 1.78 2.43
CA ALA A 216 13.46 0.46 3.02
C ALA A 216 14.46 -0.38 2.22
N PRO A 217 15.18 -1.33 2.85
CA PRO A 217 16.00 -2.29 2.12
C PRO A 217 15.19 -3.00 1.05
N THR A 218 15.72 -3.03 -0.17
CA THR A 218 15.07 -3.65 -1.33
C THR A 218 15.60 -5.05 -1.60
N SER A 219 16.65 -5.45 -0.89
CA SER A 219 17.28 -6.76 -1.05
C SER A 219 17.80 -7.33 0.27
N ASN A 220 18.00 -8.65 0.30
CA ASN A 220 18.62 -9.35 1.43
C ASN A 220 20.08 -8.86 1.68
N GLN A 221 20.77 -8.39 0.65
CA GLN A 221 22.13 -7.84 0.77
C GLN A 221 22.12 -6.49 1.49
N ASP A 222 21.13 -5.63 1.23
CA ASP A 222 20.98 -4.35 1.91
C ASP A 222 20.65 -4.53 3.38
N LEU A 223 19.84 -5.53 3.69
CA LEU A 223 19.53 -5.93 5.06
C LEU A 223 20.76 -6.34 5.86
N LYS A 224 21.68 -7.07 5.24
CA LYS A 224 22.94 -7.50 5.87
C LYS A 224 23.91 -6.34 6.09
N LYS A 225 23.95 -5.34 5.19
CA LYS A 225 24.80 -4.14 5.34
C LYS A 225 24.42 -3.29 6.56
N HIS A 226 23.14 -3.29 6.94
CA HIS A 226 22.60 -2.48 8.05
C HIS A 226 22.34 -3.29 9.32
N GLY A 227 23.05 -4.38 9.53
CA GLY A 227 22.78 -5.38 10.56
C GLY A 227 22.59 -4.88 11.99
N LEU A 228 23.36 -3.87 12.45
CA LEU A 228 23.24 -3.33 13.80
C LEU A 228 21.97 -2.49 13.98
N SER A 229 21.73 -1.56 13.07
CA SER A 229 20.55 -0.69 13.09
C SER A 229 19.27 -1.50 12.92
N TYR A 230 19.31 -2.53 12.08
CA TYR A 230 18.20 -3.45 11.90
C TYR A 230 17.94 -4.28 13.16
N LYS A 231 18.97 -4.76 13.85
CA LYS A 231 18.81 -5.48 15.14
C LYS A 231 18.17 -4.58 16.20
N LEU A 232 18.63 -3.33 16.30
CA LEU A 232 18.07 -2.36 17.24
C LEU A 232 16.60 -2.05 16.93
N PHE A 233 16.29 -1.79 15.66
CA PHE A 233 14.91 -1.59 15.21
C PHE A 233 14.05 -2.83 15.50
N SER A 234 14.58 -4.02 15.27
CA SER A 234 13.91 -5.28 15.53
C SER A 234 13.55 -5.46 17.00
N LEU A 235 14.46 -5.07 17.90
CA LEU A 235 14.23 -5.11 19.35
C LEU A 235 13.16 -4.10 19.79
N LEU A 236 13.14 -2.92 19.18
CA LEU A 236 12.19 -1.86 19.51
C LEU A 236 10.81 -2.06 18.84
N SER A 237 10.72 -2.81 17.76
CA SER A 237 9.50 -2.92 16.96
C SER A 237 8.27 -3.44 17.74
N PRO A 238 8.38 -4.37 18.71
CA PRO A 238 7.22 -4.77 19.54
C PRO A 238 6.70 -3.63 20.43
N VAL A 239 7.61 -2.83 20.99
CA VAL A 239 7.26 -1.68 21.83
C VAL A 239 6.59 -0.60 20.99
N LEU A 240 7.18 -0.27 19.84
CA LEU A 240 6.62 0.70 18.90
C LEU A 240 5.25 0.23 18.38
N TRP A 241 5.09 -1.07 18.14
CA TRP A 241 3.80 -1.66 17.79
C TRP A 241 2.76 -1.44 18.90
N ALA A 242 3.11 -1.71 20.15
CA ALA A 242 2.22 -1.49 21.29
C ALA A 242 1.82 0.00 21.40
N ILE A 243 2.77 0.92 21.27
CA ILE A 243 2.53 2.36 21.27
C ILE A 243 1.59 2.75 20.11
N SER A 244 1.78 2.16 18.93
CA SER A 244 0.94 2.47 17.77
C SER A 244 -0.54 2.10 17.97
N GLN A 245 -0.87 1.21 18.93
CA GLN A 245 -2.26 0.87 19.25
C GLN A 245 -3.02 2.03 19.91
N LEU A 246 -2.33 3.04 20.41
CA LEU A 246 -2.96 4.28 20.88
C LEU A 246 -3.76 4.98 19.79
N ASP A 247 -3.45 4.75 18.51
CA ASP A 247 -4.27 5.20 17.39
C ASP A 247 -5.71 4.71 17.42
N GLU A 248 -5.98 3.57 18.06
CA GLU A 248 -7.34 3.03 18.18
C GLU A 248 -8.17 3.77 19.26
N ILE A 249 -7.51 4.45 20.19
CA ILE A 249 -8.12 5.22 21.28
C ILE A 249 -8.20 6.70 20.91
N ILE A 250 -7.26 7.19 20.11
CA ILE A 250 -7.18 8.59 19.67
C ILE A 250 -8.07 8.78 18.44
N PHE A 251 -9.25 9.33 18.63
CA PHE A 251 -10.22 9.54 17.52
C PHE A 251 -10.05 10.85 16.75
N TRP A 252 -9.31 11.80 17.29
CA TRP A 252 -9.04 13.09 16.65
C TRP A 252 -7.86 13.02 15.69
N GLY A 253 -7.79 13.94 14.72
CA GLY A 253 -6.68 14.08 13.78
C GLY A 253 -6.81 13.32 12.45
N GLY A 254 -7.91 12.59 12.22
CA GLY A 254 -8.15 11.88 10.95
C GLY A 254 -7.28 10.64 10.74
N ARG A 255 -7.45 9.99 9.60
CA ARG A 255 -6.63 8.85 9.15
C ARG A 255 -5.70 9.31 8.04
N TYR A 256 -4.48 8.80 8.02
CA TYR A 256 -3.45 9.17 7.04
C TYR A 256 -3.50 8.35 5.75
N ALA A 257 -4.33 7.32 5.73
CA ALA A 257 -4.67 6.60 4.52
C ALA A 257 -6.18 6.39 4.46
N THR A 258 -6.72 6.52 3.26
CA THR A 258 -8.14 6.33 2.96
C THR A 258 -8.32 4.96 2.30
N ILE A 259 -9.41 4.30 2.63
CA ILE A 259 -9.88 3.07 1.99
C ILE A 259 -11.31 3.31 1.56
N SER A 260 -11.66 3.02 0.31
CA SER A 260 -13.04 3.03 -0.17
C SER A 260 -13.37 1.71 -0.87
N GLU A 261 -14.49 1.13 -0.51
CA GLU A 261 -15.07 -0.05 -1.16
C GLU A 261 -16.26 0.37 -2.00
N ALA A 262 -16.28 -0.07 -3.25
CA ALA A 262 -17.32 0.29 -4.19
C ALA A 262 -17.71 -0.87 -5.11
N ILE A 263 -18.89 -0.81 -5.69
CA ILE A 263 -19.41 -1.72 -6.72
C ILE A 263 -19.71 -0.95 -8.00
N LYS A 264 -19.93 -1.65 -9.10
CA LYS A 264 -20.45 -1.00 -10.32
C LYS A 264 -21.78 -0.31 -10.01
N GLN A 265 -21.95 0.87 -10.55
CA GLN A 265 -23.25 1.52 -10.55
C GLN A 265 -24.19 0.73 -11.47
N PRO A 266 -25.43 0.43 -11.03
CA PRO A 266 -26.39 -0.32 -11.83
C PRO A 266 -26.72 0.34 -13.16
#